data_3b4056357a3021112bd972af82c9d9a8
#
_entry.id   3b4056357a3021112bd972af82c9d9a8
#
_cell.length_a   1.000
_cell.length_b   1.000
_cell.length_c   1.000
_cell.angle_alpha   90.00
_cell.angle_beta   90.00
_cell.angle_gamma   90.00
#
_symmetry.space_group_name_H-M   'P 1'
#
loop_
_entity.id
_entity.type
_entity.pdbx_description
1 polymer ?
#
loop_
_entity_poly.entity_id
_entity_poly.type
_entity_poly.pdbx_seq_one_letter_code
_entity_poly.pdbx_strand_id
1 'polypeptide(L)'
;GHVRNYTIGDVLARYHRLAGVPTRFLTGTDEHGQQVQRAAEKAGMTPQQQADATVVHFQNLWQRLGITNDDFIRTTEDRHKSAVQACLQEWFDRGEIYRARYDGWYDVTSETFVTEKDIPEGKKPEDMPNLTRITEANYFFKMSKYQPWLIDHINANPKFIQPDFRRNETLGFLRKPLQDLCISRPK
;
A
#
# COMPACT_ATOMS: atom_id res chain seq x y z
N GLY A 1 -3.93 -13.24 -9.67
CA GLY A 1 -4.45 -12.82 -8.45
C GLY A 1 -3.83 -13.41 -7.19
N HIS A 2 -4.51 -13.22 -6.10
CA HIS A 2 -4.07 -13.53 -4.74
C HIS A 2 -3.57 -14.97 -4.56
N VAL A 3 -4.30 -15.98 -5.07
CA VAL A 3 -3.90 -17.39 -4.96
C VAL A 3 -2.48 -17.62 -5.44
N ARG A 4 -2.14 -17.14 -6.63
CA ARG A 4 -0.78 -17.32 -7.19
C ARG A 4 0.30 -16.70 -6.30
N ASN A 5 0.08 -15.49 -5.80
CA ASN A 5 1.07 -14.79 -5.00
C ASN A 5 1.33 -15.51 -3.67
N TYR A 6 0.26 -15.95 -2.99
CA TYR A 6 0.41 -16.67 -1.73
C TYR A 6 0.98 -18.08 -1.91
N THR A 7 0.64 -18.77 -3.01
CA THR A 7 1.28 -20.06 -3.33
C THR A 7 2.77 -19.91 -3.59
N ILE A 8 3.20 -18.86 -4.31
CA ILE A 8 4.63 -18.59 -4.51
C ILE A 8 5.31 -18.29 -3.17
N GLY A 9 4.70 -17.45 -2.33
CA GLY A 9 5.22 -17.16 -0.98
C GLY A 9 5.37 -18.42 -0.14
N ASP A 10 4.38 -19.31 -0.16
CA ASP A 10 4.41 -20.58 0.57
C ASP A 10 5.50 -21.53 0.07
N VAL A 11 5.69 -21.63 -1.25
CA VAL A 11 6.78 -22.43 -1.84
C VAL A 11 8.14 -21.92 -1.37
N LEU A 12 8.36 -20.62 -1.38
CA LEU A 12 9.60 -20.00 -0.90
C LEU A 12 9.80 -20.25 0.60
N ALA A 13 8.75 -20.09 1.42
CA ALA A 13 8.83 -20.35 2.84
C ALA A 13 9.19 -21.83 3.14
N ARG A 14 8.54 -22.78 2.45
CA ARG A 14 8.85 -24.21 2.56
C ARG A 14 10.28 -24.52 2.15
N TYR A 15 10.73 -23.96 1.02
CA TYR A 15 12.11 -24.14 0.56
C TYR A 15 13.13 -23.68 1.59
N HIS A 16 12.97 -22.46 2.13
CA HIS A 16 13.89 -21.93 3.14
C HIS A 16 13.87 -22.76 4.43
N ARG A 17 12.70 -23.20 4.89
CA ARG A 17 12.59 -24.09 6.05
C ARG A 17 13.29 -25.42 5.84
N LEU A 18 13.13 -26.03 4.67
CA LEU A 18 13.85 -27.27 4.28
C LEU A 18 15.37 -27.06 4.23
N ALA A 19 15.81 -25.88 3.84
CA ALA A 19 17.23 -25.51 3.83
C ALA A 19 17.77 -25.14 5.23
N GLY A 20 16.98 -25.28 6.31
CA GLY A 20 17.38 -24.96 7.66
C GLY A 20 17.46 -23.45 7.97
N VAL A 21 16.93 -22.61 7.09
CA VAL A 21 16.90 -21.14 7.29
C VAL A 21 15.70 -20.77 8.16
N PRO A 22 15.89 -20.06 9.29
CA PRO A 22 14.79 -19.54 10.10
C PRO A 22 13.84 -18.68 9.23
N THR A 23 12.60 -19.12 9.07
CA THR A 23 11.66 -18.51 8.13
C THR A 23 10.31 -18.30 8.79
N ARG A 24 9.82 -17.05 8.75
CA ARG A 24 8.47 -16.69 9.15
C ARG A 24 7.68 -16.26 7.92
N PHE A 25 6.52 -16.85 7.70
CA PHE A 25 5.64 -16.53 6.59
C PHE A 25 4.36 -15.89 7.11
N LEU A 26 4.21 -14.60 6.87
CA LEU A 26 3.03 -13.82 7.22
C LEU A 26 2.12 -13.69 6.01
N THR A 27 0.82 -13.91 6.23
CA THR A 27 -0.26 -13.59 5.29
C THR A 27 -1.25 -12.62 5.94
N GLY A 28 -2.22 -12.12 5.20
CA GLY A 28 -3.25 -11.25 5.78
C GLY A 28 -4.18 -10.63 4.76
N THR A 29 -5.06 -9.77 5.26
CA THR A 29 -6.04 -9.03 4.49
C THR A 29 -5.91 -7.53 4.72
N ASP A 30 -5.98 -6.76 3.63
CA ASP A 30 -6.20 -5.33 3.67
C ASP A 30 -7.71 -5.08 3.71
N GLU A 31 -8.18 -4.46 4.78
CA GLU A 31 -9.60 -4.39 5.14
C GLU A 31 -10.12 -2.95 5.22
N HIS A 32 -9.35 -2.00 4.73
CA HIS A 32 -9.72 -0.59 4.68
C HIS A 32 -9.97 -0.12 3.24
N GLY A 33 -10.41 1.14 3.11
CA GLY A 33 -10.61 1.80 1.83
C GLY A 33 -12.07 1.88 1.38
N GLN A 34 -12.30 2.74 0.40
CA GLN A 34 -13.65 3.02 -0.10
C GLN A 34 -14.32 1.81 -0.77
N GLN A 35 -13.55 0.87 -1.31
CA GLN A 35 -14.10 -0.34 -1.92
C GLN A 35 -14.79 -1.23 -0.88
N VAL A 36 -14.17 -1.38 0.30
CA VAL A 36 -14.76 -2.14 1.42
C VAL A 36 -16.01 -1.44 1.92
N GLN A 37 -15.97 -0.12 2.05
CA GLN A 37 -17.14 0.68 2.46
C GLN A 37 -18.31 0.51 1.49
N ARG A 38 -18.09 0.68 0.18
CA ARG A 38 -19.14 0.50 -0.84
C ARG A 38 -19.72 -0.92 -0.86
N ALA A 39 -18.85 -1.93 -0.67
CA ALA A 39 -19.30 -3.31 -0.59
C ALA A 39 -20.19 -3.54 0.64
N ALA A 40 -19.83 -2.97 1.78
CA ALA A 40 -20.59 -3.02 3.01
C ALA A 40 -21.95 -2.33 2.87
N GLU A 41 -21.98 -1.11 2.33
CA GLU A 41 -23.21 -0.35 2.06
C GLU A 41 -24.17 -1.14 1.14
N LYS A 42 -23.64 -1.73 0.06
CA LYS A 42 -24.41 -2.56 -0.86
C LYS A 42 -25.00 -3.81 -0.20
N ALA A 43 -24.29 -4.35 0.80
CA ALA A 43 -24.72 -5.52 1.55
C ALA A 43 -25.58 -5.17 2.78
N GLY A 44 -25.79 -3.88 3.10
CA GLY A 44 -26.49 -3.43 4.30
C GLY A 44 -25.71 -3.73 5.60
N MET A 45 -24.38 -3.75 5.52
CA MET A 45 -23.47 -4.10 6.62
C MET A 45 -22.59 -2.90 7.00
N THR A 46 -22.00 -2.96 8.19
CA THR A 46 -20.87 -2.07 8.51
C THR A 46 -19.60 -2.54 7.79
N PRO A 47 -18.60 -1.66 7.55
CA PRO A 47 -17.31 -2.06 6.98
C PRO A 47 -16.63 -3.20 7.76
N GLN A 48 -16.72 -3.19 9.08
CA GLN A 48 -16.16 -4.25 9.92
C GLN A 48 -16.88 -5.58 9.70
N GLN A 49 -18.21 -5.59 9.66
CA GLN A 49 -18.97 -6.81 9.38
C GLN A 49 -18.67 -7.38 8.00
N GLN A 50 -18.49 -6.52 7.00
CA GLN A 50 -18.09 -6.92 5.65
C GLN A 50 -16.70 -7.54 5.65
N ALA A 51 -15.73 -6.95 6.36
CA ALA A 51 -14.39 -7.49 6.50
C ALA A 51 -14.40 -8.85 7.22
N ASP A 52 -15.16 -8.97 8.32
CA ASP A 52 -15.29 -10.21 9.09
C ASP A 52 -15.92 -11.34 8.25
N ALA A 53 -16.92 -11.05 7.45
CA ALA A 53 -17.51 -12.03 6.54
C ALA A 53 -16.53 -12.44 5.42
N THR A 54 -15.75 -11.50 4.91
CA THR A 54 -14.84 -11.74 3.79
C THR A 54 -13.60 -12.53 4.22
N VAL A 55 -13.03 -12.25 5.40
CA VAL A 55 -11.80 -12.90 5.87
C VAL A 55 -11.94 -14.41 5.99
N VAL A 56 -13.12 -14.89 6.36
CA VAL A 56 -13.41 -16.34 6.47
C VAL A 56 -13.17 -17.07 5.15
N HIS A 57 -13.50 -16.43 4.01
CA HIS A 57 -13.27 -17.01 2.69
C HIS A 57 -11.77 -17.13 2.38
N PHE A 58 -10.97 -16.15 2.77
CA PHE A 58 -9.50 -16.22 2.63
C PHE A 58 -8.92 -17.32 3.50
N GLN A 59 -9.28 -17.38 4.78
CA GLN A 59 -8.80 -18.40 5.71
C GLN A 59 -9.14 -19.82 5.24
N ASN A 60 -10.38 -20.06 4.80
CA ASN A 60 -10.80 -21.34 4.23
C ASN A 60 -10.03 -21.69 2.96
N LEU A 61 -9.73 -20.70 2.12
CA LEU A 61 -8.94 -20.90 0.91
C LEU A 61 -7.49 -21.28 1.23
N TRP A 62 -6.86 -20.64 2.24
CA TRP A 62 -5.52 -21.00 2.72
C TRP A 62 -5.45 -22.44 3.21
N GLN A 63 -6.44 -22.85 3.98
CA GLN A 63 -6.53 -24.26 4.44
C GLN A 63 -6.63 -25.24 3.28
N ARG A 64 -7.51 -24.98 2.31
CA ARG A 64 -7.68 -25.81 1.13
C ARG A 64 -6.44 -25.89 0.24
N LEU A 65 -5.65 -24.85 0.18
CA LEU A 65 -4.38 -24.78 -0.56
C LEU A 65 -3.19 -25.30 0.25
N GLY A 66 -3.37 -25.63 1.53
CA GLY A 66 -2.31 -26.07 2.42
C GLY A 66 -1.24 -25.01 2.65
N ILE A 67 -1.61 -23.73 2.64
CA ILE A 67 -0.69 -22.60 2.91
C ILE A 67 -0.15 -22.71 4.34
N THR A 68 1.16 -22.66 4.52
CA THR A 68 1.87 -22.85 5.79
C THR A 68 2.30 -21.54 6.43
N ASN A 69 1.40 -20.56 6.43
CA ASN A 69 1.65 -19.31 7.11
C ASN A 69 1.72 -19.48 8.63
N ASP A 70 2.69 -18.78 9.25
CA ASP A 70 2.88 -18.80 10.71
C ASP A 70 1.90 -17.84 11.40
N ASP A 71 1.45 -16.80 10.67
CA ASP A 71 0.56 -15.78 11.20
C ASP A 71 -0.34 -15.24 10.08
N PHE A 72 -1.50 -14.72 10.49
CA PHE A 72 -2.45 -14.07 9.61
C PHE A 72 -2.83 -12.72 10.22
N ILE A 73 -2.41 -11.61 9.59
CA ILE A 73 -2.67 -10.25 10.06
C ILE A 73 -3.88 -9.65 9.34
N ARG A 74 -4.75 -9.01 10.08
CA ARG A 74 -5.82 -8.17 9.54
C ARG A 74 -5.50 -6.70 9.82
N THR A 75 -5.64 -5.83 8.84
CA THR A 75 -5.36 -4.40 9.06
C THR A 75 -6.36 -3.74 10.01
N THR A 76 -7.50 -4.40 10.27
CA THR A 76 -8.49 -3.99 11.29
C THR A 76 -8.18 -4.45 12.71
N GLU A 77 -7.20 -5.34 12.91
CA GLU A 77 -6.82 -5.81 14.26
C GLU A 77 -6.12 -4.73 15.08
N ASP A 78 -6.37 -4.72 16.39
CA ASP A 78 -5.78 -3.73 17.30
C ASP A 78 -4.25 -3.82 17.35
N ARG A 79 -3.68 -5.03 17.25
CA ARG A 79 -2.22 -5.21 17.19
C ARG A 79 -1.60 -4.51 15.97
N HIS A 80 -2.29 -4.52 14.82
CA HIS A 80 -1.85 -3.81 13.62
C HIS A 80 -2.01 -2.29 13.79
N LYS A 81 -3.20 -1.85 14.20
CA LYS A 81 -3.49 -0.43 14.42
C LYS A 81 -2.52 0.21 15.39
N SER A 82 -2.26 -0.45 16.53
CA SER A 82 -1.34 0.07 17.54
C SER A 82 0.08 0.21 17.01
N ALA A 83 0.57 -0.78 16.25
CA ALA A 83 1.91 -0.72 15.64
C ALA A 83 2.01 0.41 14.61
N VAL A 84 1.00 0.54 13.74
CA VAL A 84 0.96 1.61 12.73
C VAL A 84 0.88 2.99 13.38
N GLN A 85 0.03 3.16 14.39
CA GLN A 85 -0.10 4.43 15.11
C GLN A 85 1.21 4.83 15.79
N ALA A 86 1.89 3.90 16.46
CA ALA A 86 3.18 4.16 17.08
C ALA A 86 4.25 4.57 16.06
N CYS A 87 4.33 3.86 14.94
CA CYS A 87 5.27 4.16 13.86
C CYS A 87 5.01 5.54 13.23
N LEU A 88 3.75 5.85 12.91
CA LEU A 88 3.40 7.14 12.31
C LEU A 88 3.61 8.30 13.28
N GLN A 89 3.33 8.09 14.59
CA GLN A 89 3.59 9.10 15.62
C GLN A 89 5.09 9.38 15.73
N GLU A 90 5.93 8.35 15.78
CA GLU A 90 7.39 8.52 15.81
C GLU A 90 7.89 9.32 14.61
N TRP A 91 7.40 9.02 13.40
CA TRP A 91 7.79 9.76 12.20
C TRP A 91 7.29 11.20 12.20
N PHE A 92 6.11 11.44 12.75
CA PHE A 92 5.60 12.79 12.92
C PHE A 92 6.45 13.60 13.93
N ASP A 93 6.81 13.01 15.07
CA ASP A 93 7.63 13.63 16.10
C ASP A 93 9.07 13.92 15.59
N ARG A 94 9.58 13.10 14.70
CA ARG A 94 10.86 13.33 14.00
C ARG A 94 10.75 14.37 12.87
N GLY A 95 9.56 14.87 12.59
CA GLY A 95 9.32 15.82 11.52
C GLY A 95 9.43 15.23 10.10
N GLU A 96 9.37 13.90 9.95
CA GLU A 96 9.34 13.21 8.65
C GLU A 96 7.94 13.22 8.01
N ILE A 97 6.92 13.40 8.84
CA ILE A 97 5.54 13.61 8.44
C ILE A 97 5.11 15.00 8.87
N TYR A 98 4.38 15.68 8.01
CA TYR A 98 3.80 17.00 8.33
C TYR A 98 2.36 17.09 7.84
N ARG A 99 1.60 18.04 8.39
CA ARG A 99 0.23 18.33 7.99
C ARG A 99 0.22 19.53 7.05
N ALA A 100 -0.44 19.38 5.90
CA ALA A 100 -0.66 20.47 4.95
C ALA A 100 -2.07 20.39 4.35
N ARG A 101 -2.55 21.53 3.85
CA ARG A 101 -3.80 21.57 3.09
C ARG A 101 -3.52 21.02 1.69
N TYR A 102 -4.30 20.03 1.29
CA TYR A 102 -4.35 19.54 -0.08
C TYR A 102 -5.57 20.15 -0.77
N ASP A 103 -5.38 20.71 -1.95
CA ASP A 103 -6.44 21.13 -2.86
C ASP A 103 -6.10 20.57 -4.23
N GLY A 104 -6.86 19.58 -4.69
CA GLY A 104 -6.55 18.91 -5.95
C GLY A 104 -7.53 17.80 -6.28
N TRP A 105 -7.18 17.02 -7.30
CA TRP A 105 -8.00 15.94 -7.81
C TRP A 105 -7.62 14.60 -7.16
N TYR A 106 -8.62 13.80 -6.87
CA TYR A 106 -8.50 12.48 -6.28
C TYR A 106 -9.27 11.47 -7.13
N ASP A 107 -8.59 10.41 -7.56
CA ASP A 107 -9.21 9.29 -8.26
C ASP A 107 -9.75 8.29 -7.24
N VAL A 108 -11.07 8.21 -7.16
CA VAL A 108 -11.79 7.33 -6.23
C VAL A 108 -11.60 5.85 -6.56
N THR A 109 -11.27 5.52 -7.81
CA THR A 109 -11.12 4.12 -8.25
C THR A 109 -9.75 3.55 -7.90
N SER A 110 -8.70 4.33 -8.14
CA SER A 110 -7.32 3.95 -7.80
C SER A 110 -6.91 4.37 -6.39
N GLU A 111 -7.78 5.13 -5.69
CA GLU A 111 -7.52 5.70 -4.37
C GLU A 111 -6.22 6.54 -4.32
N THR A 112 -5.96 7.31 -5.39
CA THR A 112 -4.74 8.11 -5.54
C THR A 112 -5.03 9.58 -5.79
N PHE A 113 -4.12 10.44 -5.33
CA PHE A 113 -4.13 11.85 -5.69
C PHE A 113 -3.59 12.01 -7.11
N VAL A 114 -4.31 12.80 -7.92
CA VAL A 114 -3.99 13.01 -9.33
C VAL A 114 -3.40 14.39 -9.51
N THR A 115 -2.22 14.44 -10.11
CA THR A 115 -1.58 15.73 -10.48
C THR A 115 -1.96 16.12 -11.91
N GLU A 116 -1.77 17.37 -12.28
CA GLU A 116 -2.00 17.84 -13.65
C GLU A 116 -1.27 17.02 -14.71
N LYS A 117 -0.12 16.42 -14.34
CA LYS A 117 0.70 15.59 -15.24
C LYS A 117 0.12 14.20 -15.48
N ASP A 118 -0.78 13.74 -14.59
CA ASP A 118 -1.44 12.45 -14.69
C ASP A 118 -2.72 12.52 -15.53
N ILE A 119 -3.13 13.75 -15.90
CA ILE A 119 -4.32 13.99 -16.73
C ILE A 119 -3.91 13.85 -18.20
N PRO A 120 -4.61 13.02 -18.98
CA PRO A 120 -4.33 12.87 -20.39
C PRO A 120 -4.44 14.20 -21.16
N GLU A 121 -3.53 14.43 -22.09
CA GLU A 121 -3.50 15.63 -22.91
C GLU A 121 -4.87 15.83 -23.62
N GLY A 122 -5.41 17.04 -23.51
CA GLY A 122 -6.70 17.40 -24.12
C GLY A 122 -7.94 17.03 -23.30
N LYS A 123 -7.80 16.39 -22.13
CA LYS A 123 -8.92 16.13 -21.21
C LYS A 123 -8.92 17.14 -20.06
N LYS A 124 -10.12 17.45 -19.56
CA LYS A 124 -10.29 18.22 -18.35
C LYS A 124 -10.61 17.27 -17.18
N PRO A 125 -10.06 17.52 -15.99
CA PRO A 125 -10.35 16.69 -14.82
C PRO A 125 -11.83 16.57 -14.50
N GLU A 126 -12.58 17.65 -14.73
CA GLU A 126 -14.04 17.73 -14.50
C GLU A 126 -14.83 16.75 -15.37
N ASP A 127 -14.30 16.38 -16.54
CA ASP A 127 -14.93 15.45 -17.48
C ASP A 127 -14.61 13.97 -17.17
N MET A 128 -13.80 13.72 -16.14
CA MET A 128 -13.38 12.36 -15.75
C MET A 128 -14.23 11.86 -14.58
N PRO A 129 -15.09 10.85 -14.80
CA PRO A 129 -16.12 10.44 -13.81
C PRO A 129 -15.53 9.87 -12.51
N ASN A 130 -14.26 9.47 -12.53
CA ASN A 130 -13.57 8.91 -11.37
C ASN A 130 -12.85 9.98 -10.53
N LEU A 131 -12.74 11.20 -11.04
CA LEU A 131 -12.03 12.27 -10.35
C LEU A 131 -13.01 13.10 -9.54
N THR A 132 -12.61 13.36 -8.29
CA THR A 132 -13.33 14.25 -7.39
C THR A 132 -12.36 15.31 -6.89
N ARG A 133 -12.75 16.58 -6.92
CA ARG A 133 -11.96 17.64 -6.29
C ARG A 133 -12.14 17.57 -4.79
N ILE A 134 -11.04 17.50 -4.07
CA ILE A 134 -11.03 17.50 -2.62
C ILE A 134 -10.15 18.63 -2.09
N THR A 135 -10.62 19.25 -1.02
CA THR A 135 -9.90 20.28 -0.31
C THR A 135 -9.93 19.95 1.17
N GLU A 136 -8.85 19.37 1.66
CA GLU A 136 -8.76 18.91 3.04
C GLU A 136 -7.34 19.03 3.60
N ALA A 137 -7.21 18.93 4.92
CA ALA A 137 -5.91 18.85 5.57
C ALA A 137 -5.45 17.40 5.65
N ASN A 138 -4.35 17.10 4.99
CA ASN A 138 -3.77 15.77 4.90
C ASN A 138 -2.38 15.71 5.53
N TYR A 139 -1.93 14.50 5.79
CA TYR A 139 -0.56 14.22 6.23
C TYR A 139 0.31 13.81 5.05
N PHE A 140 1.51 14.38 5.02
CA PHE A 140 2.49 14.16 3.96
C PHE A 140 3.79 13.62 4.55
N PHE A 141 4.33 12.58 3.90
CA PHE A 141 5.66 12.09 4.17
C PHE A 141 6.68 12.81 3.30
N LYS A 142 7.80 13.26 3.89
CA LYS A 142 8.88 13.97 3.19
C LYS A 142 9.68 13.04 2.28
N MET A 143 9.04 12.44 1.29
CA MET A 143 9.68 11.50 0.36
C MET A 143 10.78 12.16 -0.45
N SER A 144 10.62 13.43 -0.83
CA SER A 144 11.60 14.22 -1.59
C SER A 144 12.98 14.28 -0.90
N LYS A 145 13.00 14.33 0.44
CA LYS A 145 14.22 14.33 1.27
C LYS A 145 15.09 13.10 1.04
N TYR A 146 14.48 11.96 0.76
CA TYR A 146 15.17 10.67 0.66
C TYR A 146 15.66 10.35 -0.75
N GLN A 147 15.28 11.13 -1.77
CA GLN A 147 15.61 10.85 -3.16
C GLN A 147 17.12 10.73 -3.41
N PRO A 148 17.98 11.68 -2.98
CA PRO A 148 19.42 11.56 -3.22
C PRO A 148 20.00 10.31 -2.58
N TRP A 149 19.67 10.06 -1.31
CA TRP A 149 20.10 8.87 -0.59
C TRP A 149 19.67 7.57 -1.29
N LEU A 150 18.43 7.50 -1.79
CA LEU A 150 17.93 6.32 -2.46
C LEU A 150 18.67 6.03 -3.77
N ILE A 151 18.96 7.07 -4.55
CA ILE A 151 19.76 6.96 -5.78
C ILE A 151 21.16 6.43 -5.46
N ASP A 152 21.83 7.00 -4.47
CA ASP A 152 23.16 6.58 -4.05
C ASP A 152 23.15 5.14 -3.53
N HIS A 153 22.14 4.77 -2.73
CA HIS A 153 21.98 3.42 -2.22
C HIS A 153 21.79 2.38 -3.33
N ILE A 154 20.92 2.66 -4.31
CA ILE A 154 20.69 1.77 -5.47
C ILE A 154 21.96 1.60 -6.29
N ASN A 155 22.74 2.66 -6.48
CA ASN A 155 23.98 2.62 -7.24
C ASN A 155 25.09 1.85 -6.52
N ALA A 156 25.19 2.04 -5.20
CA ALA A 156 26.16 1.31 -4.36
C ALA A 156 25.81 -0.18 -4.16
N ASN A 157 24.53 -0.55 -4.33
CA ASN A 157 24.02 -1.89 -4.09
C ASN A 157 23.32 -2.47 -5.34
N PRO A 158 24.06 -2.94 -6.36
CA PRO A 158 23.47 -3.37 -7.64
C PRO A 158 22.42 -4.49 -7.54
N LYS A 159 22.46 -5.28 -6.45
CA LYS A 159 21.51 -6.37 -6.20
C LYS A 159 20.28 -5.92 -5.39
N PHE A 160 20.18 -4.67 -4.97
CA PHE A 160 19.08 -4.15 -4.18
C PHE A 160 17.75 -4.19 -4.95
N ILE A 161 17.78 -3.87 -6.24
CA ILE A 161 16.62 -4.01 -7.14
C ILE A 161 16.98 -4.98 -8.26
N GLN A 162 16.20 -6.03 -8.39
CA GLN A 162 16.36 -7.07 -9.42
C GLN A 162 15.04 -7.35 -10.12
N PRO A 163 15.05 -7.74 -11.40
CA PRO A 163 16.19 -7.77 -12.33
C PRO A 163 16.61 -6.35 -12.79
N ASP A 164 17.72 -6.26 -13.53
CA ASP A 164 18.35 -4.98 -13.92
C ASP A 164 17.39 -4.01 -14.62
N PHE A 165 16.46 -4.50 -15.44
CA PHE A 165 15.51 -3.61 -16.10
C PHE A 165 14.60 -2.88 -15.09
N ARG A 166 14.24 -3.50 -13.96
CA ARG A 166 13.48 -2.86 -12.88
C ARG A 166 14.32 -1.81 -12.15
N ARG A 167 15.61 -2.10 -11.94
CA ARG A 167 16.55 -1.12 -11.39
C ARG A 167 16.64 0.11 -12.29
N ASN A 168 16.79 -0.10 -13.61
CA ASN A 168 16.88 1.00 -14.57
C ASN A 168 15.58 1.80 -14.66
N GLU A 169 14.42 1.16 -14.60
CA GLU A 169 13.10 1.79 -14.52
C GLU A 169 13.00 2.69 -13.29
N THR A 170 13.36 2.17 -12.11
CA THR A 170 13.35 2.92 -10.86
C THR A 170 14.30 4.10 -10.89
N LEU A 171 15.54 3.92 -11.37
CA LEU A 171 16.49 5.03 -11.52
C LEU A 171 16.00 6.06 -12.55
N GLY A 172 15.35 5.61 -13.62
CA GLY A 172 14.70 6.50 -14.60
C GLY A 172 13.61 7.36 -13.99
N PHE A 173 12.77 6.78 -13.15
CA PHE A 173 11.76 7.52 -12.38
C PHE A 173 12.40 8.54 -11.42
N LEU A 174 13.45 8.15 -10.72
CA LEU A 174 14.16 8.99 -9.75
C LEU A 174 14.99 10.13 -10.39
N ARG A 175 15.10 10.22 -11.73
CA ARG A 175 15.73 11.38 -12.40
C ARG A 175 14.90 12.66 -12.27
N LYS A 176 13.60 12.52 -12.06
CA LYS A 176 12.72 13.68 -11.83
C LYS A 176 12.63 13.96 -10.34
N PRO A 177 12.54 15.23 -9.90
CA PRO A 177 12.36 15.55 -8.50
C PRO A 177 11.11 14.85 -7.95
N LEU A 178 11.27 14.11 -6.86
CA LEU A 178 10.14 13.54 -6.13
C LEU A 178 9.39 14.63 -5.38
N GLN A 179 8.09 14.47 -5.31
CA GLN A 179 7.24 15.25 -4.42
C GLN A 179 7.00 14.49 -3.13
N ASP A 180 6.65 15.21 -2.07
CA ASP A 180 6.25 14.58 -0.82
C ASP A 180 4.94 13.81 -1.01
N LEU A 181 4.86 12.66 -0.37
CA LEU A 181 3.77 11.72 -0.55
C LEU A 181 2.63 11.98 0.44
N CYS A 182 1.44 12.26 -0.06
CA CYS A 182 0.25 12.27 0.77
C CYS A 182 -0.07 10.84 1.26
N ILE A 183 -0.03 10.62 2.57
CA ILE A 183 -0.21 9.31 3.20
C ILE A 183 -1.57 9.11 3.86
N SER A 184 -2.34 10.17 4.08
CA SER A 184 -3.73 10.07 4.52
C SER A 184 -4.69 10.03 3.33
N ARG A 185 -5.89 9.49 3.55
CA ARG A 185 -6.95 9.39 2.55
C ARG A 185 -8.25 9.96 3.12
N PRO A 186 -9.15 10.47 2.27
CA PRO A 186 -10.50 10.85 2.68
C PRO A 186 -11.23 9.66 3.30
N LYS A 187 -12.13 9.97 4.23
CA LYS A 187 -13.04 8.98 4.81
C LYS A 187 -14.26 8.77 3.91
#